data_014d3831712ebaac2eb5d2b2d87bcf2e
#
_entry.id   014d3831712ebaac2eb5d2b2d87bcf2e
#
_cell.length_a   1.000
_cell.length_b   1.000
_cell.length_c   1.000
_cell.angle_alpha   90.00
_cell.angle_beta   90.00
_cell.angle_gamma   90.00
#
_symmetry.space_group_name_H-M   'P 1'
#
loop_
_entity.id
_entity.type
_entity.pdbx_description
1 polymer ?
#
loop_
_entity_poly.entity_id
_entity_poly.type
_entity_poly.pdbx_seq_one_letter_code
_entity_poly.pdbx_strand_id
1 'polypeptide(L)'
;MHKLWREERVNWSGHFRTPLNGVAPFVWHGSIRTPEIAEQAAYYGDGFFHNNIFWPKEHTQRMIELYSERYEHYGHGSANQAIVGLGGQIFMRKNSQDARREFRPFFDNAPVYGGGPSMEDFMEQTPLTVGSPQEVIEKTLSFRNYAGDYQRQIFLIDHAGLELKTVLEQLDLLGEDVVPVLRSKFAALKPTHVPEAPTHTSLIDRKERGEEPIPAVRVLSKPSGLRNSAVHSLALPRVP
;
A
#
# COMPACT_ATOMS: atom_id res chain seq x y z
N MET A 1 5.77 -8.53 18.43
CA MET A 1 6.07 -7.09 18.26
C MET A 1 5.12 -6.20 19.04
N HIS A 2 3.79 -6.28 18.86
CA HIS A 2 2.81 -5.42 19.55
C HIS A 2 2.96 -5.37 21.08
N LYS A 3 3.23 -6.50 21.74
CA LYS A 3 3.50 -6.51 23.20
C LYS A 3 4.74 -5.68 23.56
N LEU A 4 5.82 -5.78 22.76
CA LEU A 4 7.06 -5.03 22.99
C LEU A 4 6.86 -3.52 22.94
N TRP A 5 5.88 -3.04 22.19
CA TRP A 5 5.60 -1.60 22.07
C TRP A 5 4.64 -1.06 23.13
N ARG A 6 3.78 -1.92 23.71
CA ARG A 6 2.69 -1.51 24.61
C ARG A 6 2.98 -1.77 26.10
N GLU A 7 3.81 -2.77 26.42
CA GLU A 7 4.09 -3.19 27.79
C GLU A 7 5.42 -2.64 28.30
N GLU A 8 5.46 -2.17 29.55
CA GLU A 8 6.70 -1.71 30.18
C GLU A 8 7.69 -2.84 30.40
N ARG A 9 7.18 -4.04 30.69
CA ARG A 9 7.97 -5.26 30.85
C ARG A 9 7.39 -6.38 30.01
N VAL A 10 8.24 -6.98 29.21
CA VAL A 10 7.96 -8.20 28.48
C VAL A 10 8.96 -9.24 28.89
N ASN A 11 8.52 -10.42 29.33
CA ASN A 11 9.40 -11.54 29.59
C ASN A 11 9.98 -12.05 28.25
N TRP A 12 11.16 -11.57 27.94
CA TRP A 12 11.89 -11.89 26.73
C TRP A 12 13.36 -12.10 27.05
N SER A 13 13.92 -13.19 26.62
CA SER A 13 15.36 -13.43 26.68
C SER A 13 16.02 -12.74 25.49
N GLY A 14 16.33 -11.45 25.59
CA GLY A 14 16.90 -10.70 24.47
C GLY A 14 17.03 -9.20 24.73
N HIS A 15 17.07 -8.42 23.68
CA HIS A 15 17.32 -6.99 23.74
C HIS A 15 16.15 -6.18 24.29
N PHE A 16 16.46 -5.05 24.93
CA PHE A 16 15.47 -4.09 25.36
C PHE A 16 14.75 -3.45 24.18
N ARG A 17 13.46 -3.16 24.35
CA ARG A 17 12.70 -2.37 23.38
C ARG A 17 13.21 -0.93 23.33
N THR A 18 13.12 -0.32 22.17
CA THR A 18 13.30 1.12 22.04
C THR A 18 12.17 1.85 22.76
N PRO A 19 12.46 2.85 23.61
CA PRO A 19 11.42 3.66 24.23
C PRO A 19 10.58 4.37 23.17
N LEU A 20 9.26 4.19 23.22
CA LEU A 20 8.28 4.82 22.33
C LEU A 20 7.33 5.72 23.13
N ASN A 21 7.74 6.21 24.30
CA ASN A 21 6.93 7.01 25.21
C ASN A 21 5.57 6.36 25.55
N GLY A 22 5.54 5.02 25.56
CA GLY A 22 4.32 4.25 25.82
C GLY A 22 3.28 4.29 24.70
N VAL A 23 3.66 4.78 23.52
CA VAL A 23 2.79 4.79 22.32
C VAL A 23 3.37 3.87 21.29
N ALA A 24 2.63 2.84 20.90
CA ALA A 24 3.03 1.95 19.82
C ALA A 24 2.95 2.69 18.47
N PRO A 25 3.90 2.47 17.54
CA PRO A 25 3.79 3.03 16.20
C PRO A 25 2.61 2.38 15.46
N PHE A 26 2.05 3.08 14.48
CA PHE A 26 1.11 2.47 13.56
C PHE A 26 1.84 1.48 12.65
N VAL A 27 1.29 0.30 12.51
CA VAL A 27 1.91 -0.80 11.75
C VAL A 27 1.23 -0.94 10.40
N TRP A 28 2.03 -1.19 9.38
CA TRP A 28 1.58 -1.56 8.06
C TRP A 28 2.02 -2.99 7.75
N HIS A 29 1.06 -3.82 7.36
CA HIS A 29 1.34 -5.15 6.83
C HIS A 29 1.39 -5.09 5.31
N GLY A 30 2.56 -5.39 4.75
CA GLY A 30 2.77 -5.36 3.31
C GLY A 30 2.55 -6.74 2.67
N SER A 31 1.75 -6.79 1.61
CA SER A 31 1.57 -7.99 0.80
C SER A 31 1.53 -7.67 -0.67
N ILE A 32 2.13 -8.58 -1.47
CA ILE A 32 2.01 -8.55 -2.92
C ILE A 32 0.83 -9.43 -3.36
N ARG A 33 0.63 -10.60 -2.75
CA ARG A 33 -0.36 -11.60 -3.23
C ARG A 33 -0.96 -12.48 -2.15
N THR A 34 -0.50 -12.36 -0.91
CA THR A 34 -0.83 -13.32 0.16
C THR A 34 -2.04 -12.83 0.95
N PRO A 35 -3.24 -13.41 0.77
CA PRO A 35 -4.47 -12.98 1.46
C PRO A 35 -4.37 -13.13 2.97
N GLU A 36 -3.56 -14.06 3.48
CA GLU A 36 -3.31 -14.23 4.92
C GLU A 36 -2.69 -12.99 5.57
N ILE A 37 -1.96 -12.18 4.81
CA ILE A 37 -1.40 -10.92 5.32
C ILE A 37 -2.50 -9.85 5.44
N ALA A 38 -3.46 -9.81 4.51
CA ALA A 38 -4.63 -8.94 4.61
C ALA A 38 -5.48 -9.30 5.84
N GLU A 39 -5.72 -10.60 6.05
CA GLU A 39 -6.39 -11.14 7.24
C GLU A 39 -5.63 -10.77 8.53
N GLN A 40 -4.30 -10.90 8.54
CA GLN A 40 -3.48 -10.56 9.70
C GLN A 40 -3.51 -9.07 10.01
N ALA A 41 -3.44 -8.19 9.00
CA ALA A 41 -3.55 -6.75 9.18
C ALA A 41 -4.90 -6.39 9.82
N ALA A 42 -5.98 -6.95 9.28
CA ALA A 42 -7.32 -6.77 9.79
C ALA A 42 -7.48 -7.28 11.23
N TYR A 43 -6.93 -8.46 11.54
CA TYR A 43 -6.99 -9.03 12.89
C TYR A 43 -6.38 -8.13 13.96
N TYR A 44 -5.27 -7.44 13.63
CA TYR A 44 -4.62 -6.51 14.56
C TYR A 44 -5.18 -5.09 14.51
N GLY A 45 -6.03 -4.75 13.55
CA GLY A 45 -6.49 -3.38 13.30
C GLY A 45 -5.38 -2.48 12.74
N ASP A 46 -4.38 -3.08 12.12
CA ASP A 46 -3.24 -2.41 11.50
C ASP A 46 -3.56 -2.02 10.05
N GLY A 47 -2.75 -1.15 9.46
CA GLY A 47 -2.89 -0.80 8.04
C GLY A 47 -2.49 -1.95 7.11
N PHE A 48 -3.19 -2.08 6.01
CA PHE A 48 -2.85 -3.02 4.94
C PHE A 48 -2.24 -2.28 3.75
N PHE A 49 -0.96 -2.55 3.47
CA PHE A 49 -0.29 -2.06 2.28
C PHE A 49 -0.30 -3.15 1.20
N HIS A 50 -1.18 -3.00 0.22
CA HIS A 50 -1.19 -3.88 -0.94
C HIS A 50 -0.20 -3.38 -1.99
N ASN A 51 0.92 -4.08 -2.12
CA ASN A 51 1.91 -3.79 -3.14
C ASN A 51 1.44 -4.36 -4.49
N ASN A 52 0.60 -3.60 -5.16
CA ASN A 52 -0.11 -4.01 -6.37
C ASN A 52 0.68 -3.82 -7.67
N ILE A 53 1.98 -3.56 -7.59
CA ILE A 53 2.82 -3.13 -8.73
C ILE A 53 2.84 -4.08 -9.93
N PHE A 54 2.54 -5.37 -9.74
CA PHE A 54 2.49 -6.40 -10.80
C PHE A 54 1.10 -6.99 -11.01
N TRP A 55 0.07 -6.43 -10.33
CA TRP A 55 -1.23 -7.06 -10.30
C TRP A 55 -2.29 -6.24 -11.02
N PRO A 56 -3.22 -6.91 -11.73
CA PRO A 56 -4.36 -6.23 -12.32
C PRO A 56 -5.30 -5.69 -11.24
N LYS A 57 -6.08 -4.69 -11.62
CA LYS A 57 -7.01 -3.97 -10.73
C LYS A 57 -8.00 -4.90 -9.99
N GLU A 58 -8.44 -5.97 -10.65
CA GLU A 58 -9.39 -6.94 -10.08
C GLU A 58 -8.79 -7.72 -8.91
N HIS A 59 -7.48 -8.03 -8.97
CA HIS A 59 -6.79 -8.65 -7.84
C HIS A 59 -6.65 -7.68 -6.67
N THR A 60 -6.24 -6.45 -6.97
CA THR A 60 -6.11 -5.38 -5.97
C THR A 60 -7.44 -5.13 -5.26
N GLN A 61 -8.53 -5.04 -6.03
CA GLN A 61 -9.87 -4.86 -5.49
C GLN A 61 -10.23 -5.97 -4.50
N ARG A 62 -10.09 -7.23 -4.90
CA ARG A 62 -10.40 -8.39 -4.02
C ARG A 62 -9.58 -8.40 -2.72
N MET A 63 -8.30 -8.01 -2.79
CA MET A 63 -7.44 -7.97 -1.61
C MET A 63 -7.85 -6.89 -0.62
N ILE A 64 -8.28 -5.73 -1.13
CA ILE A 64 -8.76 -4.61 -0.31
C ILE A 64 -10.14 -4.94 0.29
N GLU A 65 -11.05 -5.50 -0.50
CA GLU A 65 -12.36 -5.97 -0.03
C GLU A 65 -12.20 -6.98 1.11
N LEU A 66 -11.36 -8.00 0.93
CA LEU A 66 -11.06 -8.98 1.98
C LEU A 66 -10.57 -8.30 3.26
N TYR A 67 -9.57 -7.40 3.15
CA TYR A 67 -9.04 -6.71 4.30
C TYR A 67 -10.11 -5.86 5.01
N SER A 68 -10.90 -5.10 4.26
CA SER A 68 -11.92 -4.19 4.81
C SER A 68 -13.06 -4.94 5.49
N GLU A 69 -13.54 -6.04 4.88
CA GLU A 69 -14.57 -6.91 5.48
C GLU A 69 -14.05 -7.54 6.79
N ARG A 70 -12.80 -8.00 6.80
CA ARG A 70 -12.19 -8.58 8.00
C ARG A 70 -11.91 -7.55 9.08
N TYR A 71 -11.53 -6.33 8.72
CA TYR A 71 -11.37 -5.21 9.65
C TYR A 71 -12.66 -4.92 10.42
N GLU A 72 -13.79 -4.87 9.72
CA GLU A 72 -15.12 -4.73 10.33
C GLU A 72 -15.51 -5.96 11.14
N HIS A 73 -15.28 -7.16 10.63
CA HIS A 73 -15.55 -8.42 11.33
C HIS A 73 -14.82 -8.51 12.69
N TYR A 74 -13.58 -8.01 12.76
CA TYR A 74 -12.82 -7.99 14.02
C TYR A 74 -13.15 -6.79 14.91
N GLY A 75 -14.10 -5.93 14.53
CA GLY A 75 -14.64 -4.87 15.37
C GLY A 75 -13.76 -3.63 15.49
N HIS A 76 -12.83 -3.40 14.56
CA HIS A 76 -11.97 -2.23 14.57
C HIS A 76 -12.65 -0.96 14.01
N GLY A 77 -13.80 -1.10 13.41
CA GLY A 77 -14.61 -0.05 12.78
C GLY A 77 -15.38 -0.60 11.59
N SER A 78 -16.07 0.27 10.86
CA SER A 78 -16.71 -0.12 9.60
C SER A 78 -15.66 -0.32 8.49
N ALA A 79 -16.02 -1.09 7.45
CA ALA A 79 -15.14 -1.42 6.33
C ALA A 79 -14.49 -0.19 5.68
N ASN A 80 -15.22 0.93 5.59
CA ASN A 80 -14.73 2.19 5.03
C ASN A 80 -13.77 2.99 5.95
N GLN A 81 -13.55 2.53 7.17
CA GLN A 81 -12.56 3.09 8.11
C GLN A 81 -11.23 2.32 8.09
N ALA A 82 -11.16 1.24 7.34
CA ALA A 82 -9.95 0.46 7.15
C ALA A 82 -8.84 1.30 6.48
N ILE A 83 -7.61 1.13 6.94
CA ILE A 83 -6.47 1.94 6.50
C ILE A 83 -5.71 1.20 5.40
N VAL A 84 -5.80 1.71 4.20
CA VAL A 84 -5.24 1.09 2.99
C VAL A 84 -4.07 1.90 2.42
N GLY A 85 -3.05 1.20 1.98
CA GLY A 85 -1.95 1.75 1.18
C GLY A 85 -1.78 0.98 -0.12
N LEU A 86 -1.37 1.69 -1.17
CA LEU A 86 -1.14 1.13 -2.50
C LEU A 86 0.27 1.40 -2.99
N GLY A 87 0.77 0.46 -3.80
CA GLY A 87 1.96 0.63 -4.60
C GLY A 87 1.66 1.23 -5.98
N GLY A 88 2.72 1.66 -6.64
CA GLY A 88 2.69 2.09 -8.03
C GLY A 88 4.11 2.10 -8.57
N GLN A 89 4.24 2.05 -9.88
CA GLN A 89 5.52 2.17 -10.57
C GLN A 89 5.42 3.32 -11.56
N ILE A 90 6.39 4.21 -11.57
CA ILE A 90 6.37 5.36 -12.46
C ILE A 90 7.73 5.60 -13.09
N PHE A 91 7.70 6.03 -14.34
CA PHE A 91 8.82 6.66 -15.03
C PHE A 91 8.30 7.87 -15.79
N MET A 92 8.88 9.03 -15.56
CA MET A 92 8.35 10.29 -16.12
C MET A 92 9.38 11.05 -16.95
N ARG A 93 8.87 11.71 -17.98
CA ARG A 93 9.47 12.86 -18.65
C ARG A 93 8.37 13.89 -18.86
N LYS A 94 8.74 15.15 -19.13
CA LYS A 94 7.75 16.19 -19.47
C LYS A 94 6.89 15.80 -20.67
N ASN A 95 7.45 15.02 -21.59
CA ASN A 95 6.76 14.47 -22.76
C ASN A 95 6.62 12.94 -22.62
N SER A 96 5.40 12.43 -22.82
CA SER A 96 5.09 11.01 -22.69
C SER A 96 5.83 10.13 -23.71
N GLN A 97 6.05 10.62 -24.91
CA GLN A 97 6.78 9.83 -25.93
C GLN A 97 8.25 9.67 -25.56
N ASP A 98 8.85 10.73 -24.98
CA ASP A 98 10.22 10.66 -24.48
C ASP A 98 10.32 9.68 -23.31
N ALA A 99 9.37 9.72 -22.38
CA ALA A 99 9.32 8.77 -21.28
C ALA A 99 9.28 7.31 -21.78
N ARG A 100 8.38 7.02 -22.70
CA ARG A 100 8.23 5.65 -23.27
C ARG A 100 9.47 5.21 -24.05
N ARG A 101 10.04 6.11 -24.86
CA ARG A 101 11.27 5.81 -25.62
C ARG A 101 12.43 5.49 -24.69
N GLU A 102 12.63 6.29 -23.65
CA GLU A 102 13.74 6.15 -22.73
C GLU A 102 13.59 4.96 -21.78
N PHE A 103 12.38 4.67 -21.32
CA PHE A 103 12.14 3.57 -20.38
C PHE A 103 12.09 2.20 -21.07
N ARG A 104 11.71 2.12 -22.32
CA ARG A 104 11.56 0.84 -23.05
C ARG A 104 12.76 -0.10 -22.93
N PRO A 105 14.02 0.32 -23.12
CA PRO A 105 15.16 -0.59 -22.94
C PRO A 105 15.28 -1.17 -21.54
N PHE A 106 14.90 -0.43 -20.52
CA PHE A 106 14.89 -0.91 -19.12
C PHE A 106 13.77 -1.92 -18.91
N PHE A 107 12.58 -1.66 -19.45
CA PHE A 107 11.46 -2.59 -19.38
C PHE A 107 11.79 -3.91 -20.11
N ASP A 108 12.25 -3.84 -21.34
CA ASP A 108 12.50 -5.01 -22.19
C ASP A 108 13.64 -5.89 -21.67
N ASN A 109 14.63 -5.32 -20.99
CA ASN A 109 15.80 -6.04 -20.47
C ASN A 109 15.68 -6.42 -18.97
N ALA A 110 14.69 -5.94 -18.25
CA ALA A 110 14.54 -6.27 -16.84
C ALA A 110 13.97 -7.69 -16.67
N PRO A 111 14.64 -8.57 -15.90
CA PRO A 111 14.17 -9.95 -15.70
C PRO A 111 12.74 -10.05 -15.15
N VAL A 112 12.30 -9.03 -14.43
CA VAL A 112 10.96 -8.98 -13.80
C VAL A 112 9.84 -8.74 -14.82
N TYR A 113 10.16 -8.15 -15.98
CA TYR A 113 9.21 -7.92 -17.08
C TYR A 113 9.47 -8.83 -18.29
N GLY A 114 10.68 -9.43 -18.36
CA GLY A 114 11.15 -10.18 -19.51
C GLY A 114 10.27 -11.37 -19.87
N GLY A 115 9.94 -11.49 -21.16
CA GLY A 115 9.10 -12.57 -21.69
C GLY A 115 7.60 -12.45 -21.41
N GLY A 116 7.17 -11.37 -20.74
CA GLY A 116 5.77 -11.06 -20.44
C GLY A 116 5.08 -10.20 -21.51
N PRO A 117 3.99 -9.51 -21.14
CA PRO A 117 3.26 -8.60 -22.03
C PRO A 117 4.13 -7.42 -22.48
N SER A 118 3.73 -6.75 -23.56
CA SER A 118 4.35 -5.49 -23.96
C SER A 118 4.29 -4.44 -22.86
N MET A 119 5.16 -3.43 -22.92
CA MET A 119 5.13 -2.33 -21.95
C MET A 119 3.76 -1.64 -21.95
N GLU A 120 3.13 -1.48 -23.10
CA GLU A 120 1.81 -0.88 -23.25
C GLU A 120 0.72 -1.73 -22.57
N ASP A 121 0.70 -3.04 -22.83
CA ASP A 121 -0.25 -3.96 -22.19
C ASP A 121 -0.02 -4.03 -20.69
N PHE A 122 1.24 -4.01 -20.25
CA PHE A 122 1.58 -4.00 -18.83
C PHE A 122 1.13 -2.70 -18.17
N MET A 123 1.29 -1.55 -18.82
CA MET A 123 0.77 -0.27 -18.36
C MET A 123 -0.76 -0.25 -18.27
N GLU A 124 -1.46 -0.92 -19.19
CA GLU A 124 -2.92 -1.01 -19.17
C GLU A 124 -3.43 -1.86 -18.01
N GLN A 125 -2.77 -3.00 -17.78
CA GLN A 125 -3.22 -4.01 -16.81
C GLN A 125 -2.76 -3.75 -15.38
N THR A 126 -1.67 -2.99 -15.18
CA THR A 126 -1.04 -2.79 -13.87
C THR A 126 -0.92 -1.31 -13.50
N PRO A 127 -0.49 -0.98 -12.28
CA PRO A 127 -0.21 0.39 -11.87
C PRO A 127 1.01 1.05 -12.53
N LEU A 128 1.76 0.36 -13.40
CA LEU A 128 2.88 1.00 -14.10
C LEU A 128 2.39 2.18 -14.93
N THR A 129 3.05 3.32 -14.78
CA THR A 129 2.84 4.51 -15.62
C THR A 129 4.17 5.00 -16.17
N VAL A 130 4.30 4.95 -17.50
CA VAL A 130 5.45 5.52 -18.23
C VAL A 130 4.92 6.64 -19.11
N GLY A 131 5.15 7.90 -18.67
CA GLY A 131 4.53 9.02 -19.38
C GLY A 131 4.86 10.40 -18.78
N SER A 132 3.96 11.35 -18.98
CA SER A 132 4.06 12.68 -18.40
C SER A 132 3.58 12.71 -16.94
N PRO A 133 3.93 13.75 -16.16
CA PRO A 133 3.36 13.96 -14.83
C PRO A 133 1.83 13.93 -14.82
N GLN A 134 1.18 14.46 -15.85
CA GLN A 134 -0.27 14.45 -15.97
C GLN A 134 -0.83 13.01 -16.08
N GLU A 135 -0.21 12.15 -16.88
CA GLU A 135 -0.62 10.73 -16.97
C GLU A 135 -0.43 9.99 -15.63
N VAL A 136 0.62 10.30 -14.88
CA VAL A 136 0.82 9.74 -13.53
C VAL A 136 -0.28 10.19 -12.57
N ILE A 137 -0.65 11.47 -12.61
CA ILE A 137 -1.73 12.01 -11.80
C ILE A 137 -3.06 11.31 -12.13
N GLU A 138 -3.43 11.26 -13.41
CA GLU A 138 -4.69 10.65 -13.87
C GLU A 138 -4.77 9.16 -13.51
N LYS A 139 -3.70 8.42 -13.76
CA LYS A 139 -3.62 7.01 -13.42
C LYS A 139 -3.75 6.78 -11.91
N THR A 140 -3.03 7.56 -11.11
CA THR A 140 -3.08 7.44 -9.64
C THR A 140 -4.48 7.76 -9.09
N LEU A 141 -5.12 8.78 -9.60
CA LEU A 141 -6.51 9.12 -9.23
C LEU A 141 -7.49 8.01 -9.62
N SER A 142 -7.25 7.33 -10.75
CA SER A 142 -8.09 6.22 -11.20
C SER A 142 -8.06 4.99 -10.29
N PHE A 143 -7.04 4.85 -9.43
CA PHE A 143 -6.97 3.74 -8.48
C PHE A 143 -8.16 3.73 -7.51
N ARG A 144 -8.75 4.89 -7.22
CA ARG A 144 -9.97 4.98 -6.40
C ARG A 144 -11.16 4.24 -7.00
N ASN A 145 -11.20 4.03 -8.31
CA ASN A 145 -12.32 3.37 -8.99
C ASN A 145 -12.44 1.88 -8.61
N TYR A 146 -11.35 1.25 -8.14
CA TYR A 146 -11.34 -0.15 -7.75
C TYR A 146 -10.80 -0.39 -6.33
N ALA A 147 -10.05 0.54 -5.78
CA ALA A 147 -9.49 0.45 -4.44
C ALA A 147 -10.32 1.20 -3.39
N GLY A 148 -11.25 2.05 -3.82
CA GLY A 148 -11.92 2.97 -2.91
C GLY A 148 -11.00 4.06 -2.39
N ASP A 149 -11.33 4.61 -1.24
CA ASP A 149 -10.48 5.59 -0.56
C ASP A 149 -9.31 4.89 0.13
N TYR A 150 -8.11 5.38 -0.12
CA TYR A 150 -6.89 4.86 0.49
C TYR A 150 -5.99 6.00 0.99
N GLN A 151 -5.14 5.72 1.97
CA GLN A 151 -4.45 6.76 2.73
C GLN A 151 -2.96 6.90 2.38
N ARG A 152 -2.37 5.92 1.71
CA ARG A 152 -0.95 5.96 1.33
C ARG A 152 -0.74 5.50 -0.09
N GLN A 153 0.08 6.26 -0.83
CA GLN A 153 0.61 5.87 -2.13
C GLN A 153 2.13 5.82 -2.04
N ILE A 154 2.71 4.70 -2.43
CA ILE A 154 4.17 4.54 -2.55
C ILE A 154 4.49 4.29 -4.01
N PHE A 155 5.38 5.09 -4.57
CA PHE A 155 5.86 4.90 -5.93
C PHE A 155 7.25 4.27 -5.94
N LEU A 156 7.40 3.20 -6.72
CA LEU A 156 8.70 2.70 -7.15
C LEU A 156 9.16 3.56 -8.32
N ILE A 157 10.29 4.23 -8.15
CA ILE A 157 10.88 5.14 -9.15
C ILE A 157 12.29 4.74 -9.54
N ASP A 158 12.95 3.91 -8.72
CA ASP A 158 14.26 3.34 -9.02
C ASP A 158 14.07 1.96 -9.63
N HIS A 159 13.94 1.93 -10.95
CA HIS A 159 13.86 0.69 -11.70
C HIS A 159 15.27 0.17 -12.01
N ALA A 160 15.40 -1.14 -12.10
CA ALA A 160 16.68 -1.82 -12.34
C ALA A 160 17.45 -1.22 -13.53
N GLY A 161 18.64 -0.73 -13.28
CA GLY A 161 19.54 -0.21 -14.28
C GLY A 161 19.41 1.28 -14.62
N LEU A 162 18.52 2.01 -13.96
CA LEU A 162 18.48 3.47 -14.10
C LEU A 162 19.72 4.11 -13.44
N GLU A 163 20.28 5.11 -14.10
CA GLU A 163 21.34 5.93 -13.51
C GLU A 163 20.79 6.80 -12.38
N LEU A 164 21.60 7.03 -11.34
CA LEU A 164 21.21 7.87 -10.20
C LEU A 164 20.70 9.25 -10.62
N LYS A 165 21.33 9.88 -11.62
CA LYS A 165 20.88 11.16 -12.17
C LYS A 165 19.43 11.08 -12.65
N THR A 166 19.10 10.03 -13.39
CA THR A 166 17.72 9.80 -13.88
C THR A 166 16.74 9.61 -12.74
N VAL A 167 17.13 8.89 -11.69
CA VAL A 167 16.28 8.70 -10.50
C VAL A 167 16.05 10.03 -9.78
N LEU A 168 17.06 10.87 -9.64
CA LEU A 168 16.92 12.21 -9.04
C LEU A 168 15.98 13.11 -9.87
N GLU A 169 16.09 13.10 -11.19
CA GLU A 169 15.15 13.79 -12.09
C GLU A 169 13.70 13.30 -11.93
N GLN A 170 13.49 11.99 -11.65
CA GLN A 170 12.17 11.48 -11.32
C GLN A 170 11.63 12.04 -10.00
N LEU A 171 12.50 12.18 -8.99
CA LEU A 171 12.12 12.75 -7.70
C LEU A 171 11.72 14.24 -7.83
N ASP A 172 12.45 14.99 -8.63
CA ASP A 172 12.14 16.40 -8.88
C ASP A 172 10.75 16.53 -9.55
N LEU A 173 10.49 15.79 -10.65
CA LEU A 173 9.19 15.77 -11.32
C LEU A 173 8.06 15.30 -10.37
N LEU A 174 8.32 14.28 -9.56
CA LEU A 174 7.35 13.77 -8.60
C LEU A 174 7.01 14.84 -7.55
N GLY A 175 8.05 15.49 -6.99
CA GLY A 175 7.89 16.49 -5.93
C GLY A 175 7.26 17.78 -6.40
N GLU A 176 7.61 18.26 -7.58
CA GLU A 176 7.18 19.55 -8.11
C GLU A 176 5.84 19.48 -8.85
N ASP A 177 5.65 18.49 -9.72
CA ASP A 177 4.53 18.45 -10.65
C ASP A 177 3.40 17.50 -10.21
N VAL A 178 3.70 16.41 -9.49
CA VAL A 178 2.73 15.35 -9.21
C VAL A 178 2.18 15.43 -7.77
N VAL A 179 3.04 15.42 -6.78
CA VAL A 179 2.63 15.32 -5.36
C VAL A 179 1.72 16.46 -4.92
N PRO A 180 1.96 17.74 -5.25
CA PRO A 180 1.09 18.84 -4.85
C PRO A 180 -0.33 18.69 -5.42
N VAL A 181 -0.42 18.28 -6.69
CA VAL A 181 -1.70 18.08 -7.38
C VAL A 181 -2.47 16.88 -6.77
N LEU A 182 -1.79 15.75 -6.57
CA LEU A 182 -2.42 14.58 -5.95
C LEU A 182 -2.91 14.90 -4.54
N ARG A 183 -2.11 15.57 -3.71
CA ARG A 183 -2.53 15.97 -2.35
C ARG A 183 -3.78 16.83 -2.37
N SER A 184 -3.82 17.85 -3.25
CA SER A 184 -5.00 18.71 -3.40
C SER A 184 -6.23 17.94 -3.86
N LYS A 185 -6.09 17.07 -4.87
CA LYS A 185 -7.19 16.28 -5.41
C LYS A 185 -7.71 15.25 -4.40
N PHE A 186 -6.84 14.51 -3.74
CA PHE A 186 -7.25 13.55 -2.71
C PHE A 186 -7.92 14.24 -1.52
N ALA A 187 -7.41 15.39 -1.07
CA ALA A 187 -8.05 16.17 -0.01
C ALA A 187 -9.47 16.62 -0.39
N ALA A 188 -9.66 17.08 -1.64
CA ALA A 188 -10.96 17.51 -2.13
C ALA A 188 -11.97 16.36 -2.33
N LEU A 189 -11.48 15.16 -2.64
CA LEU A 189 -12.31 13.99 -2.94
C LEU A 189 -12.58 13.11 -1.72
N LYS A 190 -11.85 13.31 -0.62
CA LYS A 190 -11.92 12.46 0.56
C LYS A 190 -13.24 12.68 1.30
N PRO A 191 -14.04 11.62 1.53
CA PRO A 191 -15.23 11.71 2.37
C PRO A 191 -14.85 11.97 3.83
N THR A 192 -15.71 12.69 4.56
CA THR A 192 -15.47 13.07 5.96
C THR A 192 -15.34 11.88 6.93
N HIS A 193 -15.95 10.75 6.59
CA HIS A 193 -15.92 9.53 7.40
C HIS A 193 -14.68 8.66 7.17
N VAL A 194 -13.88 8.94 6.14
CA VAL A 194 -12.65 8.20 5.85
C VAL A 194 -11.51 8.75 6.71
N PRO A 195 -10.89 7.94 7.57
CA PRO A 195 -9.83 8.41 8.47
C PRO A 195 -8.54 8.73 7.73
N GLU A 196 -7.70 9.54 8.35
CA GLU A 196 -6.29 9.66 7.97
C GLU A 196 -5.50 8.44 8.45
N ALA A 197 -4.46 8.06 7.71
CA ALA A 197 -3.53 7.07 8.23
C ALA A 197 -2.81 7.64 9.46
N PRO A 198 -2.83 6.94 10.60
CA PRO A 198 -2.17 7.42 11.80
C PRO A 198 -0.67 7.65 11.58
N THR A 199 -0.16 8.74 12.11
CA THR A 199 1.28 8.99 12.28
C THR A 199 1.65 8.78 13.75
N HIS A 200 2.93 8.58 14.04
CA HIS A 200 3.35 8.44 15.44
C HIS A 200 3.02 9.69 16.26
N THR A 201 3.19 10.88 15.70
CA THR A 201 2.79 12.14 16.32
C THR A 201 1.30 12.17 16.62
N SER A 202 0.44 11.84 15.65
CA SER A 202 -1.01 11.82 15.89
C SER A 202 -1.45 10.82 16.95
N LEU A 203 -0.72 9.72 17.11
CA LEU A 203 -0.96 8.74 18.17
C LEU A 203 -0.53 9.26 19.54
N ILE A 204 0.57 10.00 19.63
CA ILE A 204 0.99 10.70 20.85
C ILE A 204 -0.07 11.73 21.24
N ASP A 205 -0.48 12.59 20.32
CA ASP A 205 -1.50 13.63 20.54
C ASP A 205 -2.83 13.03 21.06
N ARG A 206 -3.24 11.88 20.49
CA ARG A 206 -4.44 11.15 20.95
C ARG A 206 -4.30 10.67 22.39
N LYS A 207 -3.15 10.08 22.74
CA LYS A 207 -2.86 9.64 24.10
C LYS A 207 -2.89 10.81 25.08
N GLU A 208 -2.32 11.96 24.73
CA GLU A 208 -2.31 13.16 25.56
C GLU A 208 -3.72 13.72 25.78
N ARG A 209 -4.62 13.59 24.80
CA ARG A 209 -6.04 13.94 24.94
C ARG A 209 -6.86 12.90 25.71
N GLY A 210 -6.25 11.79 26.17
CA GLY A 210 -6.95 10.72 26.87
C GLY A 210 -7.85 9.88 25.97
N GLU A 211 -7.67 9.97 24.64
CA GLU A 211 -8.34 9.09 23.70
C GLU A 211 -7.66 7.71 23.74
N GLU A 212 -8.39 6.71 24.25
CA GLU A 212 -7.88 5.34 24.25
C GLU A 212 -7.50 4.90 22.83
N PRO A 213 -6.37 4.21 22.63
CA PRO A 213 -6.13 3.51 21.37
C PRO A 213 -7.29 2.53 21.17
N ILE A 214 -7.78 2.44 19.94
CA ILE A 214 -8.80 1.42 19.58
C ILE A 214 -8.26 0.10 20.13
N PRO A 215 -8.91 -0.53 21.12
CA PRO A 215 -8.37 -1.71 21.75
C PRO A 215 -8.16 -2.76 20.67
N ALA A 216 -6.94 -3.33 20.59
CA ALA A 216 -6.79 -4.59 19.89
C ALA A 216 -7.86 -5.50 20.47
N VAL A 217 -8.79 -5.97 19.61
CA VAL A 217 -9.89 -6.83 20.05
C VAL A 217 -9.35 -7.83 21.04
N ARG A 218 -10.01 -7.94 22.21
CA ARG A 218 -9.82 -9.11 23.06
C ARG A 218 -9.97 -10.31 22.16
N VAL A 219 -8.86 -10.97 21.93
CA VAL A 219 -8.72 -12.14 21.07
C VAL A 219 -9.91 -13.08 21.37
N LEU A 220 -10.94 -12.99 20.55
CA LEU A 220 -11.77 -14.14 20.33
C LEU A 220 -10.79 -15.17 19.76
N SER A 221 -10.62 -16.26 20.47
CA SER A 221 -9.69 -17.35 20.19
C SER A 221 -9.38 -17.47 18.71
N LYS A 222 -8.06 -17.44 18.37
CA LYS A 222 -7.54 -17.71 17.02
C LYS A 222 -8.52 -18.63 16.31
N PRO A 223 -9.10 -18.27 15.17
CA PRO A 223 -9.98 -19.19 14.47
C PRO A 223 -9.22 -20.49 14.26
N SER A 224 -9.53 -21.49 15.05
CA SER A 224 -9.04 -22.85 14.88
C SER A 224 -9.73 -23.36 13.65
N GLY A 225 -9.10 -23.23 12.49
CA GLY A 225 -9.59 -23.83 11.27
C GLY A 225 -9.67 -22.94 10.05
N LEU A 226 -8.63 -22.19 9.72
CA LEU A 226 -8.33 -21.97 8.31
C LEU A 226 -7.81 -23.30 7.73
N ARG A 227 -8.69 -24.31 7.69
CA ARG A 227 -8.52 -25.40 6.73
C ARG A 227 -8.78 -24.80 5.34
N ASN A 228 -7.80 -24.97 4.49
CA ASN A 228 -7.78 -24.80 3.04
C ASN A 228 -9.09 -25.19 2.33
N SER A 229 -10.14 -24.40 2.40
CA SER A 229 -11.39 -24.74 1.72
C SER A 229 -12.04 -23.55 1.02
N ALA A 230 -11.28 -22.66 0.44
CA ALA A 230 -11.76 -21.79 -0.64
C ALA A 230 -10.65 -21.15 -1.48
N VAL A 231 -9.42 -21.58 -1.37
CA VAL A 231 -8.37 -21.20 -2.35
C VAL A 231 -8.23 -22.34 -3.36
N HIS A 232 -9.37 -22.76 -3.93
CA HIS A 232 -9.31 -23.55 -5.13
C HIS A 232 -9.04 -22.62 -6.28
N SER A 233 -7.82 -22.77 -6.80
CA SER A 233 -7.44 -22.48 -8.17
C SER A 233 -7.68 -21.04 -8.67
N LEU A 234 -7.02 -20.07 -8.07
CA LEU A 234 -6.49 -19.00 -8.90
C LEU A 234 -5.19 -19.54 -9.49
N ALA A 235 -5.32 -20.31 -10.57
CA ALA A 235 -4.20 -20.56 -11.44
C ALA A 235 -3.69 -19.18 -11.87
N LEU A 236 -2.58 -18.79 -11.28
CA LEU A 236 -1.81 -17.62 -11.73
C LEU A 236 -1.51 -17.87 -13.22
N PRO A 237 -1.65 -16.87 -14.08
CA PRO A 237 -0.90 -16.92 -15.31
C PRO A 237 0.54 -17.15 -14.85
N ARG A 238 1.17 -18.21 -15.32
CA ARG A 238 2.60 -18.41 -15.16
C ARG A 238 3.23 -17.16 -15.77
N VAL A 239 3.74 -16.30 -14.92
CA VAL A 239 4.77 -15.37 -15.37
C VAL A 239 5.88 -16.28 -15.83
N PRO A 240 6.24 -16.23 -17.12
CA PRO A 240 7.26 -17.08 -17.66
C PRO A 240 8.60 -16.87 -16.94
#